data_f46f1f48a9e80566ff2634bfdafc1f89
#
_entry.id   f46f1f48a9e80566ff2634bfdafc1f89
#
_cell.length_a   1.000
_cell.length_b   1.000
_cell.length_c   1.000
_cell.angle_alpha   90.00
_cell.angle_beta   90.00
_cell.angle_gamma   90.00
#
_symmetry.space_group_name_H-M   'P 1'
#
loop_
_entity.id
_entity.type
_entity.pdbx_description
1 polymer ?
#
loop_
_entity_poly.entity_id
_entity_poly.type
_entity_poly.pdbx_seq_one_letter_code
_entity_poly.pdbx_strand_id
1 'polypeptide(L)'
;RRYHFFFLLCLSFTLGVFLSADLYTTFLFFELMSLSSYAWVVQEESPDALDAGKTYLAIAVLGGLVTLMGLFLLYRLTGTLVIAQLPDACAMVTDRGQLWAAALCILFGFAAKAGVFPLHIWLPKAHPVAPAPASALLSGVLTKAGIFGALIITADILPGEHRWGVLLLVLGAVTMVLGAAIAVFSNNLKYILACSSLSQIGFILVGTAALSLLGQHNALAAHGTVLYMMNHSLVKLTLFLLAGVVYCNTHALDLNQIRGFGRGKPLLHILFLCGACSLAGIPGFLGYISKTLVHESLVELAAESGSLGVTAVEWLFLFSGGLTAAYLTKIYAALFWQKPAASTGRAWGTPATT
;
A
#
# COMPACT_ATOMS: atom_id res chain seq x y z
N ARG A 1 -25.33 -10.39 4.49
CA ARG A 1 -25.85 -9.04 4.81
C ARG A 1 -24.82 -8.22 5.61
N ARG A 2 -24.26 -8.72 6.72
CA ARG A 2 -23.25 -8.04 7.56
C ARG A 2 -22.03 -7.57 6.72
N TYR A 3 -21.45 -8.44 5.90
CA TYR A 3 -20.31 -8.12 5.04
C TYR A 3 -20.59 -6.93 4.11
N HIS A 4 -21.71 -6.94 3.37
CA HIS A 4 -22.04 -5.86 2.43
C HIS A 4 -22.34 -4.53 3.13
N PHE A 5 -22.95 -4.56 4.31
CA PHE A 5 -23.17 -3.37 5.12
C PHE A 5 -21.83 -2.68 5.47
N PHE A 6 -20.91 -3.42 6.07
CA PHE A 6 -19.59 -2.87 6.41
C PHE A 6 -18.77 -2.50 5.18
N PHE A 7 -18.99 -3.19 4.04
CA PHE A 7 -18.34 -2.87 2.78
C PHE A 7 -18.75 -1.47 2.29
N LEU A 8 -20.03 -1.19 2.20
CA LEU A 8 -20.56 0.11 1.77
C LEU A 8 -20.19 1.22 2.76
N LEU A 9 -20.27 0.93 4.05
CA LEU A 9 -19.90 1.86 5.12
C LEU A 9 -18.41 2.25 5.02
N CYS A 10 -17.53 1.27 4.88
CA CYS A 10 -16.10 1.52 4.71
C CYS A 10 -15.77 2.28 3.43
N LEU A 11 -16.46 1.96 2.32
CA LEU A 11 -16.31 2.71 1.06
C LEU A 11 -16.71 4.17 1.25
N SER A 12 -17.85 4.44 1.90
CA SER A 12 -18.32 5.80 2.19
C SER A 12 -17.30 6.58 3.03
N PHE A 13 -16.77 5.96 4.07
CA PHE A 13 -15.74 6.60 4.90
C PHE A 13 -14.43 6.81 4.15
N THR A 14 -14.06 5.89 3.27
CA THR A 14 -12.87 6.06 2.41
C THR A 14 -13.02 7.26 1.49
N LEU A 15 -14.20 7.45 0.89
CA LEU A 15 -14.49 8.66 0.10
C LEU A 15 -14.40 9.92 0.98
N GLY A 16 -14.91 9.87 2.21
CA GLY A 16 -14.79 10.95 3.17
C GLY A 16 -13.34 11.34 3.46
N VAL A 17 -12.42 10.38 3.59
CA VAL A 17 -10.99 10.66 3.78
C VAL A 17 -10.42 11.50 2.65
N PHE A 18 -10.72 11.15 1.39
CA PHE A 18 -10.13 11.84 0.23
C PHE A 18 -10.84 13.14 -0.17
N LEU A 19 -12.10 13.32 0.25
CA LEU A 19 -12.90 14.50 -0.10
C LEU A 19 -12.98 15.54 1.00
N SER A 20 -12.38 15.29 2.16
CA SER A 20 -12.36 16.24 3.28
C SER A 20 -11.46 17.45 2.97
N ALA A 21 -11.93 18.64 3.36
CA ALA A 21 -11.19 19.89 3.18
C ALA A 21 -10.25 20.20 4.36
N ASP A 22 -10.38 19.51 5.48
CA ASP A 22 -9.57 19.71 6.68
C ASP A 22 -9.09 18.40 7.29
N LEU A 23 -7.96 18.43 8.00
CA LEU A 23 -7.33 17.25 8.58
C LEU A 23 -8.12 16.59 9.72
N TYR A 24 -8.96 17.35 10.43
CA TYR A 24 -9.78 16.80 11.50
C TYR A 24 -10.90 15.92 10.93
N THR A 25 -11.61 16.43 9.93
CA THR A 25 -12.63 15.65 9.19
C THR A 25 -11.99 14.47 8.47
N THR A 26 -10.83 14.65 7.83
CA THR A 26 -10.03 13.55 7.26
C THR A 26 -9.75 12.47 8.29
N PHE A 27 -9.31 12.84 9.49
CA PHE A 27 -9.02 11.93 10.60
C PHE A 27 -10.27 11.18 11.08
N LEU A 28 -11.40 11.86 11.25
CA LEU A 28 -12.66 11.21 11.64
C LEU A 28 -13.05 10.10 10.65
N PHE A 29 -13.06 10.42 9.36
CA PHE A 29 -13.36 9.41 8.33
C PHE A 29 -12.28 8.31 8.25
N PHE A 30 -11.03 8.63 8.49
CA PHE A 30 -9.93 7.67 8.55
C PHE A 30 -10.11 6.65 9.68
N GLU A 31 -10.52 7.08 10.87
CA GLU A 31 -10.81 6.18 11.99
C GLU A 31 -12.05 5.35 11.73
N LEU A 32 -13.14 5.95 11.25
CA LEU A 32 -14.37 5.23 10.89
C LEU A 32 -14.12 4.19 9.78
N MET A 33 -13.30 4.52 8.78
CA MET A 33 -12.83 3.59 7.75
C MET A 33 -12.03 2.44 8.38
N SER A 34 -11.16 2.73 9.34
CA SER A 34 -10.33 1.73 10.01
C SER A 34 -11.18 0.76 10.84
N LEU A 35 -12.12 1.28 11.63
CA LEU A 35 -13.03 0.47 12.45
C LEU A 35 -14.00 -0.36 11.59
N SER A 36 -14.56 0.22 10.53
CA SER A 36 -15.47 -0.53 9.65
C SER A 36 -14.75 -1.64 8.87
N SER A 37 -13.51 -1.41 8.44
CA SER A 37 -12.72 -2.42 7.74
C SER A 37 -12.22 -3.56 8.66
N TYR A 38 -12.16 -3.36 9.98
CA TYR A 38 -11.90 -4.43 10.94
C TYR A 38 -12.89 -5.59 10.79
N ALA A 39 -14.17 -5.28 10.56
CA ALA A 39 -15.20 -6.30 10.36
C ALA A 39 -14.91 -7.25 9.19
N TRP A 40 -14.14 -6.80 8.18
CA TRP A 40 -13.73 -7.65 7.06
C TRP A 40 -12.61 -8.61 7.44
N VAL A 41 -11.66 -8.14 8.26
CA VAL A 41 -10.54 -8.97 8.70
C VAL A 41 -11.03 -10.14 9.54
N VAL A 42 -12.00 -9.89 10.42
CA VAL A 42 -12.56 -10.91 11.32
C VAL A 42 -13.79 -11.63 10.76
N GLN A 43 -14.13 -11.43 9.49
CA GLN A 43 -15.39 -11.92 8.88
C GLN A 43 -15.58 -13.43 9.02
N GLU A 44 -14.52 -14.22 8.95
CA GLU A 44 -14.57 -15.69 9.04
C GLU A 44 -14.62 -16.21 10.49
N GLU A 45 -14.40 -15.33 11.48
CA GLU A 45 -14.44 -15.64 12.92
C GLU A 45 -13.54 -16.85 13.36
N SER A 46 -12.61 -17.25 12.48
CA SER A 46 -11.62 -18.28 12.81
C SER A 46 -10.62 -17.76 13.85
N PRO A 47 -9.94 -18.65 14.61
CA PRO A 47 -8.90 -18.23 15.56
C PRO A 47 -7.83 -17.35 14.91
N ASP A 48 -7.40 -17.68 13.69
CA ASP A 48 -6.40 -16.91 12.93
C ASP A 48 -6.95 -15.54 12.51
N ALA A 49 -8.22 -15.47 12.10
CA ALA A 49 -8.87 -14.21 11.75
C ALA A 49 -9.01 -13.28 12.97
N LEU A 50 -9.34 -13.85 14.14
CA LEU A 50 -9.42 -13.08 15.38
C LEU A 50 -8.05 -12.58 15.84
N ASP A 51 -6.98 -13.37 15.73
CA ASP A 51 -5.61 -12.92 16.05
C ASP A 51 -5.12 -11.84 15.10
N ALA A 52 -5.36 -12.01 13.79
CA ALA A 52 -5.08 -10.98 12.79
C ALA A 52 -5.87 -9.68 13.08
N GLY A 53 -7.15 -9.83 13.45
CA GLY A 53 -8.01 -8.71 13.84
C GLY A 53 -7.51 -7.96 15.07
N LYS A 54 -7.04 -8.66 16.11
CA LYS A 54 -6.41 -8.02 17.29
C LYS A 54 -5.19 -7.19 16.89
N THR A 55 -4.31 -7.76 16.07
CA THR A 55 -3.11 -7.05 15.59
C THR A 55 -3.51 -5.83 14.76
N TYR A 56 -4.49 -5.98 13.85
CA TYR A 56 -5.01 -4.90 13.03
C TYR A 56 -5.58 -3.75 13.87
N LEU A 57 -6.47 -4.09 14.80
CA LEU A 57 -7.14 -3.11 15.66
C LEU A 57 -6.15 -2.40 16.60
N ALA A 58 -5.20 -3.13 17.19
CA ALA A 58 -4.18 -2.55 18.06
C ALA A 58 -3.34 -1.50 17.34
N ILE A 59 -2.88 -1.81 16.11
CA ILE A 59 -2.10 -0.87 15.30
C ILE A 59 -2.96 0.30 14.84
N ALA A 60 -4.23 0.08 14.45
CA ALA A 60 -5.13 1.13 14.04
C ALA A 60 -5.42 2.12 15.19
N VAL A 61 -5.78 1.61 16.37
CA VAL A 61 -6.10 2.46 17.55
C VAL A 61 -4.85 3.22 18.01
N LEU A 62 -3.71 2.55 18.14
CA LEU A 62 -2.46 3.22 18.52
C LEU A 62 -2.09 4.31 17.50
N GLY A 63 -2.18 3.98 16.21
CA GLY A 63 -1.95 4.93 15.12
C GLY A 63 -2.87 6.14 15.20
N GLY A 64 -4.16 5.91 15.41
CA GLY A 64 -5.17 6.97 15.53
C GLY A 64 -4.93 7.90 16.71
N LEU A 65 -4.64 7.34 17.90
CA LEU A 65 -4.35 8.17 19.09
C LEU A 65 -3.12 9.05 18.90
N VAL A 66 -2.06 8.52 18.29
CA VAL A 66 -0.85 9.30 17.99
C VAL A 66 -1.13 10.35 16.92
N THR A 67 -1.90 10.02 15.88
CA THR A 67 -2.33 11.00 14.86
C THR A 67 -3.14 12.13 15.50
N LEU A 68 -4.10 11.82 16.35
CA LEU A 68 -4.92 12.82 17.03
C LEU A 68 -4.06 13.78 17.88
N MET A 69 -3.06 13.25 18.61
CA MET A 69 -2.09 14.07 19.31
C MET A 69 -1.35 15.02 18.35
N GLY A 70 -0.92 14.52 17.21
CA GLY A 70 -0.27 15.32 16.16
C GLY A 70 -1.17 16.43 15.63
N LEU A 71 -2.47 16.17 15.42
CA LEU A 71 -3.44 17.16 14.99
C LEU A 71 -3.66 18.26 16.05
N PHE A 72 -3.73 17.90 17.31
CA PHE A 72 -3.82 18.91 18.40
C PHE A 72 -2.57 19.78 18.47
N LEU A 73 -1.38 19.19 18.31
CA LEU A 73 -0.13 19.96 18.26
C LEU A 73 -0.11 20.90 17.05
N LEU A 74 -0.50 20.40 15.88
CA LEU A 74 -0.55 21.20 14.65
C LEU A 74 -1.55 22.35 14.79
N TYR A 75 -2.77 22.09 15.28
CA TYR A 75 -3.78 23.12 15.50
C TYR A 75 -3.31 24.20 16.49
N ARG A 76 -2.65 23.80 17.57
CA ARG A 76 -2.09 24.73 18.55
C ARG A 76 -1.04 25.67 17.94
N LEU A 77 -0.25 25.17 16.96
CA LEU A 77 0.81 25.93 16.32
C LEU A 77 0.30 26.84 15.20
N THR A 78 -0.68 26.37 14.44
CA THR A 78 -1.14 27.01 13.19
C THR A 78 -2.49 27.73 13.34
N GLY A 79 -3.29 27.37 14.34
CA GLY A 79 -4.66 27.86 14.51
C GLY A 79 -5.67 27.32 13.50
N THR A 80 -5.24 26.47 12.53
CA THR A 80 -6.09 25.89 11.49
C THR A 80 -5.70 24.45 11.18
N LEU A 81 -6.66 23.65 10.72
CA LEU A 81 -6.44 22.32 10.13
C LEU A 81 -6.99 22.23 8.70
N VAL A 82 -7.42 23.36 8.12
CA VAL A 82 -7.89 23.45 6.74
C VAL A 82 -6.71 23.24 5.80
N ILE A 83 -6.74 22.19 4.99
CA ILE A 83 -5.60 21.73 4.17
C ILE A 83 -5.08 22.88 3.28
N ALA A 84 -5.96 23.62 2.61
CA ALA A 84 -5.57 24.71 1.74
C ALA A 84 -4.89 25.91 2.47
N GLN A 85 -5.01 25.99 3.79
CA GLN A 85 -4.39 27.06 4.61
C GLN A 85 -3.09 26.60 5.28
N LEU A 86 -2.83 25.31 5.33
CA LEU A 86 -1.66 24.74 6.03
C LEU A 86 -0.32 25.26 5.50
N PRO A 87 -0.08 25.40 4.19
CA PRO A 87 1.21 25.87 3.69
C PRO A 87 1.59 27.22 4.28
N ASP A 88 0.69 28.19 4.22
CA ASP A 88 0.91 29.55 4.74
C ASP A 88 1.00 29.54 6.28
N ALA A 89 0.09 28.83 6.95
CA ALA A 89 0.08 28.74 8.40
C ALA A 89 1.34 28.06 8.96
N CYS A 90 1.80 26.96 8.34
CA CYS A 90 3.03 26.27 8.76
C CYS A 90 4.29 27.06 8.46
N ALA A 91 4.30 27.89 7.41
CA ALA A 91 5.42 28.80 7.12
C ALA A 91 5.63 29.84 8.21
N MET A 92 4.56 30.27 8.89
CA MET A 92 4.61 31.26 9.99
C MET A 92 5.05 30.65 11.34
N VAL A 93 5.10 29.31 11.47
CA VAL A 93 5.49 28.66 12.71
C VAL A 93 6.98 28.84 12.97
N THR A 94 7.32 29.50 14.08
CA THR A 94 8.71 29.75 14.51
C THR A 94 9.35 28.51 15.16
N ASP A 95 8.57 27.75 15.93
CA ASP A 95 9.05 26.51 16.56
C ASP A 95 8.99 25.32 15.58
N ARG A 96 10.02 25.21 14.76
CA ARG A 96 10.15 24.12 13.78
C ARG A 96 10.22 22.76 14.47
N GLY A 97 10.75 22.66 15.69
CA GLY A 97 10.83 21.40 16.44
C GLY A 97 9.44 20.84 16.80
N GLN A 98 8.54 21.71 17.29
CA GLN A 98 7.16 21.27 17.56
C GLN A 98 6.39 20.95 16.28
N LEU A 99 6.62 21.69 15.18
CA LEU A 99 6.02 21.37 13.88
C LEU A 99 6.46 19.98 13.38
N TRP A 100 7.75 19.66 13.54
CA TRP A 100 8.28 18.32 13.25
C TRP A 100 7.63 17.24 14.12
N ALA A 101 7.48 17.49 15.42
CA ALA A 101 6.81 16.54 16.32
C ALA A 101 5.36 16.30 15.90
N ALA A 102 4.61 17.34 15.52
CA ALA A 102 3.26 17.22 14.99
C ALA A 102 3.23 16.37 13.70
N ALA A 103 4.10 16.68 12.74
CA ALA A 103 4.22 15.96 11.48
C ALA A 103 4.55 14.47 11.67
N LEU A 104 5.48 14.15 12.58
CA LEU A 104 5.85 12.77 12.89
C LEU A 104 4.70 12.00 13.56
N CYS A 105 3.96 12.62 14.46
CA CYS A 105 2.78 12.01 15.07
C CYS A 105 1.69 11.73 14.01
N ILE A 106 1.45 12.65 13.10
CA ILE A 106 0.48 12.47 12.01
C ILE A 106 0.97 11.37 11.07
N LEU A 107 2.27 11.39 10.67
CA LEU A 107 2.85 10.34 9.84
C LEU A 107 2.71 8.97 10.48
N PHE A 108 2.89 8.84 11.79
CA PHE A 108 2.84 7.56 12.49
C PHE A 108 1.54 6.79 12.22
N GLY A 109 0.38 7.43 12.36
CA GLY A 109 -0.88 6.75 12.10
C GLY A 109 -1.17 6.51 10.62
N PHE A 110 -0.85 7.48 9.76
CA PHE A 110 -0.99 7.27 8.33
C PHE A 110 -0.03 6.20 7.79
N ALA A 111 1.21 6.16 8.27
CA ALA A 111 2.19 5.11 7.94
C ALA A 111 1.75 3.73 8.47
N ALA A 112 1.15 3.67 9.67
CA ALA A 112 0.56 2.45 10.21
C ALA A 112 -0.51 1.89 9.27
N LYS A 113 -1.40 2.74 8.74
CA LYS A 113 -2.44 2.34 7.79
C LYS A 113 -1.89 1.95 6.43
N ALA A 114 -0.88 2.65 5.94
CA ALA A 114 -0.19 2.30 4.70
C ALA A 114 0.57 0.96 4.81
N GLY A 115 0.91 0.54 6.02
CA GLY A 115 1.73 -0.63 6.28
C GLY A 115 3.23 -0.35 6.11
N VAL A 116 3.70 0.85 6.42
CA VAL A 116 5.11 1.23 6.36
C VAL A 116 5.89 0.57 7.51
N PHE A 117 7.13 0.15 7.26
CA PHE A 117 8.02 -0.33 8.31
C PHE A 117 8.25 0.76 9.38
N PRO A 118 8.20 0.41 10.68
CA PRO A 118 8.01 -0.91 11.30
C PRO A 118 6.55 -1.31 11.57
N LEU A 119 5.56 -0.50 11.20
CA LEU A 119 4.14 -0.67 11.53
C LEU A 119 3.38 -1.60 10.56
N HIS A 120 4.09 -2.33 9.71
CA HIS A 120 3.57 -3.16 8.63
C HIS A 120 2.96 -4.50 9.05
N ILE A 121 3.17 -4.96 10.28
CA ILE A 121 2.92 -6.34 10.75
C ILE A 121 1.47 -6.79 10.54
N TRP A 122 0.51 -5.89 10.63
CA TRP A 122 -0.90 -6.19 10.46
C TRP A 122 -1.25 -6.63 9.01
N LEU A 123 -0.56 -6.07 8.02
CA LEU A 123 -0.90 -6.22 6.61
C LEU A 123 -0.72 -7.67 6.12
N PRO A 124 0.44 -8.34 6.31
CA PRO A 124 0.59 -9.74 5.95
C PRO A 124 -0.22 -10.71 6.82
N LYS A 125 -0.62 -10.32 8.05
CA LYS A 125 -1.52 -11.13 8.88
C LYS A 125 -2.99 -11.05 8.44
N ALA A 126 -3.47 -9.86 8.08
CA ALA A 126 -4.87 -9.62 7.75
C ALA A 126 -5.27 -10.23 6.39
N HIS A 127 -4.41 -10.13 5.37
CA HIS A 127 -4.78 -10.53 4.01
C HIS A 127 -5.07 -12.02 3.80
N PRO A 128 -4.32 -12.97 4.40
CA PRO A 128 -4.62 -14.39 4.23
C PRO A 128 -6.00 -14.78 4.74
N VAL A 129 -6.45 -14.18 5.85
CA VAL A 129 -7.70 -14.52 6.55
C VAL A 129 -8.91 -13.72 6.04
N ALA A 130 -8.70 -12.48 5.57
CA ALA A 130 -9.79 -11.66 5.06
C ALA A 130 -10.36 -12.25 3.75
N PRO A 131 -11.68 -12.12 3.49
CA PRO A 131 -12.27 -12.44 2.19
C PRO A 131 -11.55 -11.73 1.04
N ALA A 132 -11.49 -12.37 -0.13
CA ALA A 132 -10.72 -11.83 -1.25
C ALA A 132 -11.14 -10.41 -1.71
N PRO A 133 -12.44 -10.07 -1.80
CA PRO A 133 -12.84 -8.69 -2.13
C PRO A 133 -12.43 -7.68 -1.03
N ALA A 134 -12.45 -8.09 0.24
CA ALA A 134 -11.95 -7.27 1.34
C ALA A 134 -10.44 -7.03 1.21
N SER A 135 -9.66 -8.10 0.96
CA SER A 135 -8.21 -8.00 0.72
C SER A 135 -7.89 -7.12 -0.49
N ALA A 136 -8.69 -7.20 -1.55
CA ALA A 136 -8.54 -6.36 -2.73
C ALA A 136 -8.67 -4.86 -2.37
N LEU A 137 -9.69 -4.47 -1.60
CA LEU A 137 -9.88 -3.07 -1.17
C LEU A 137 -8.88 -2.64 -0.10
N LEU A 138 -8.58 -3.49 0.89
CA LEU A 138 -7.57 -3.20 1.91
C LEU A 138 -6.23 -2.81 1.27
N SER A 139 -5.76 -3.61 0.30
CA SER A 139 -4.52 -3.35 -0.40
C SER A 139 -4.66 -2.29 -1.50
N GLY A 140 -5.73 -2.35 -2.29
CA GLY A 140 -5.92 -1.49 -3.46
C GLY A 140 -6.27 -0.04 -3.11
N VAL A 141 -7.02 0.19 -2.03
CA VAL A 141 -7.59 1.51 -1.72
C VAL A 141 -7.19 2.00 -0.33
N LEU A 142 -7.44 1.23 0.73
CA LEU A 142 -7.29 1.72 2.10
C LEU A 142 -5.84 2.08 2.46
N THR A 143 -4.86 1.33 1.96
CA THR A 143 -3.44 1.68 2.17
C THR A 143 -3.07 3.04 1.55
N LYS A 144 -3.78 3.50 0.50
CA LYS A 144 -3.56 4.81 -0.11
C LYS A 144 -4.05 5.97 0.74
N ALA A 145 -5.03 5.75 1.61
CA ALA A 145 -5.38 6.73 2.63
C ALA A 145 -4.18 7.04 3.55
N GLY A 146 -3.35 6.02 3.86
CA GLY A 146 -2.11 6.24 4.59
C GLY A 146 -1.06 7.04 3.80
N ILE A 147 -0.91 6.76 2.49
CA ILE A 147 -0.02 7.54 1.63
C ILE A 147 -0.54 8.97 1.43
N PHE A 148 -1.85 9.17 1.34
CA PHE A 148 -2.47 10.48 1.23
C PHE A 148 -2.05 11.40 2.39
N GLY A 149 -2.06 10.90 3.63
CA GLY A 149 -1.54 11.65 4.77
C GLY A 149 -0.05 12.02 4.64
N ALA A 150 0.79 11.10 4.16
CA ALA A 150 2.20 11.39 3.91
C ALA A 150 2.39 12.48 2.82
N LEU A 151 1.54 12.48 1.78
CA LEU A 151 1.55 13.50 0.73
C LEU A 151 1.14 14.88 1.27
N ILE A 152 0.09 14.96 2.11
CA ILE A 152 -0.31 16.23 2.76
C ILE A 152 0.83 16.77 3.62
N ILE A 153 1.48 15.92 4.41
CA ILE A 153 2.60 16.39 5.24
C ILE A 153 3.73 16.93 4.34
N THR A 154 4.03 16.23 3.25
CA THR A 154 5.09 16.59 2.32
C THR A 154 4.81 17.89 1.57
N ALA A 155 3.55 18.11 1.14
CA ALA A 155 3.18 19.24 0.32
C ALA A 155 2.79 20.48 1.15
N ASP A 156 2.09 20.26 2.28
CA ASP A 156 1.37 21.34 2.96
C ASP A 156 1.93 21.67 4.35
N ILE A 157 2.55 20.69 5.07
CA ILE A 157 3.07 20.92 6.43
C ILE A 157 4.58 21.19 6.42
N LEU A 158 5.34 20.38 5.67
CA LEU A 158 6.81 20.44 5.60
C LEU A 158 7.30 20.54 4.14
N PRO A 159 6.83 21.51 3.34
CA PRO A 159 7.23 21.63 1.94
C PRO A 159 8.73 21.90 1.83
N GLY A 160 9.43 21.14 0.98
CA GLY A 160 10.85 21.31 0.70
C GLY A 160 11.80 21.05 1.88
N GLU A 161 11.30 20.46 2.98
CA GLU A 161 12.14 20.15 4.14
C GLU A 161 13.04 18.93 3.82
N HIS A 162 14.33 19.17 3.65
CA HIS A 162 15.30 18.14 3.23
C HIS A 162 15.33 16.93 4.19
N ARG A 163 15.31 17.16 5.50
CA ARG A 163 15.32 16.05 6.50
C ARG A 163 14.07 15.19 6.41
N TRP A 164 12.93 15.80 6.07
CA TRP A 164 11.68 15.08 5.86
C TRP A 164 11.77 14.15 4.64
N GLY A 165 12.26 14.67 3.52
CA GLY A 165 12.49 13.86 2.33
C GLY A 165 13.44 12.69 2.57
N VAL A 166 14.54 12.90 3.30
CA VAL A 166 15.47 11.82 3.68
C VAL A 166 14.80 10.77 4.57
N LEU A 167 13.99 11.19 5.54
CA LEU A 167 13.24 10.26 6.39
C LEU A 167 12.33 9.35 5.55
N LEU A 168 11.53 9.94 4.65
CA LEU A 168 10.65 9.19 3.76
C LEU A 168 11.43 8.28 2.81
N LEU A 169 12.58 8.74 2.31
CA LEU A 169 13.45 7.95 1.43
C LEU A 169 13.95 6.68 2.13
N VAL A 170 14.40 6.80 3.37
CA VAL A 170 14.88 5.66 4.17
C VAL A 170 13.72 4.72 4.51
N LEU A 171 12.60 5.24 5.01
CA LEU A 171 11.42 4.43 5.32
C LEU A 171 10.89 3.71 4.08
N GLY A 172 10.85 4.40 2.94
CA GLY A 172 10.45 3.85 1.65
C GLY A 172 11.38 2.73 1.19
N ALA A 173 12.68 2.95 1.22
CA ALA A 173 13.68 1.96 0.81
C ALA A 173 13.63 0.69 1.66
N VAL A 174 13.57 0.82 2.99
CA VAL A 174 13.46 -0.32 3.91
C VAL A 174 12.15 -1.09 3.66
N THR A 175 11.02 -0.37 3.56
CA THR A 175 9.70 -0.98 3.33
C THR A 175 9.67 -1.72 1.99
N MET A 176 10.23 -1.13 0.95
CA MET A 176 10.31 -1.67 -0.40
C MET A 176 11.08 -2.99 -0.45
N VAL A 177 12.30 -3.00 0.09
CA VAL A 177 13.17 -4.19 0.07
C VAL A 177 12.61 -5.29 0.95
N LEU A 178 12.20 -4.95 2.17
CA LEU A 178 11.64 -5.91 3.13
C LEU A 178 10.40 -6.62 2.56
N GLY A 179 9.46 -5.84 2.01
CA GLY A 179 8.25 -6.38 1.41
C GLY A 179 8.54 -7.33 0.25
N ALA A 180 9.45 -6.94 -0.66
CA ALA A 180 9.85 -7.76 -1.79
C ALA A 180 10.55 -9.06 -1.35
N ALA A 181 11.49 -8.97 -0.41
CA ALA A 181 12.23 -10.12 0.12
C ALA A 181 11.27 -11.13 0.75
N ILE A 182 10.39 -10.71 1.66
CA ILE A 182 9.42 -11.61 2.29
C ILE A 182 8.50 -12.25 1.24
N ALA A 183 8.07 -11.50 0.22
CA ALA A 183 7.23 -12.05 -0.85
C ALA A 183 7.92 -13.17 -1.63
N VAL A 184 9.21 -13.04 -1.94
CA VAL A 184 9.98 -14.07 -2.66
C VAL A 184 10.07 -15.37 -1.87
N PHE A 185 10.29 -15.32 -0.56
CA PHE A 185 10.48 -16.52 0.26
C PHE A 185 9.15 -17.14 0.75
N SER A 186 8.02 -16.47 0.59
CA SER A 186 6.72 -16.96 1.04
C SER A 186 6.07 -17.92 0.05
N ASN A 187 5.24 -18.86 0.53
CA ASN A 187 4.53 -19.84 -0.31
C ASN A 187 2.99 -19.67 -0.28
N ASN A 188 2.44 -18.86 0.57
CA ASN A 188 1.01 -18.59 0.59
C ASN A 188 0.66 -17.46 -0.40
N LEU A 189 -0.26 -17.71 -1.33
CA LEU A 189 -0.63 -16.79 -2.42
C LEU A 189 -1.07 -15.41 -1.90
N LYS A 190 -2.00 -15.34 -0.95
CA LYS A 190 -2.47 -14.06 -0.40
C LYS A 190 -1.39 -13.36 0.45
N TYR A 191 -0.56 -14.13 1.15
CA TYR A 191 0.56 -13.58 1.92
C TYR A 191 1.62 -12.96 1.01
N ILE A 192 1.96 -13.62 -0.12
CA ILE A 192 2.87 -13.06 -1.15
C ILE A 192 2.29 -11.75 -1.69
N LEU A 193 1.00 -11.74 -2.03
CA LEU A 193 0.34 -10.54 -2.53
C LEU A 193 0.30 -9.42 -1.47
N ALA A 194 0.16 -9.74 -0.19
CA ALA A 194 0.22 -8.77 0.91
C ALA A 194 1.63 -8.16 1.03
N CYS A 195 2.67 -8.99 1.10
CA CYS A 195 4.06 -8.53 1.16
C CYS A 195 4.48 -7.75 -0.10
N SER A 196 3.95 -8.15 -1.26
CA SER A 196 4.14 -7.36 -2.47
C SER A 196 3.45 -5.99 -2.40
N SER A 197 2.32 -5.85 -1.67
CA SER A 197 1.72 -4.53 -1.43
C SER A 197 2.60 -3.66 -0.55
N LEU A 198 3.19 -4.25 0.49
CA LEU A 198 4.19 -3.60 1.34
C LEU A 198 5.35 -3.04 0.49
N SER A 199 5.93 -3.87 -0.38
CA SER A 199 6.99 -3.45 -1.30
C SER A 199 6.56 -2.27 -2.19
N GLN A 200 5.37 -2.35 -2.80
CA GLN A 200 4.87 -1.29 -3.69
C GLN A 200 4.56 0.02 -2.93
N ILE A 201 4.13 -0.05 -1.68
CA ILE A 201 4.01 1.14 -0.81
C ILE A 201 5.39 1.78 -0.59
N GLY A 202 6.43 0.97 -0.41
CA GLY A 202 7.81 1.47 -0.35
C GLY A 202 8.23 2.23 -1.61
N PHE A 203 7.91 1.72 -2.81
CA PHE A 203 8.15 2.43 -4.08
C PHE A 203 7.43 3.78 -4.13
N ILE A 204 6.17 3.84 -3.68
CA ILE A 204 5.39 5.08 -3.64
C ILE A 204 6.00 6.08 -2.65
N LEU A 205 6.45 5.61 -1.48
CA LEU A 205 7.12 6.49 -0.49
C LEU A 205 8.45 7.03 -1.01
N VAL A 206 9.23 6.25 -1.76
CA VAL A 206 10.44 6.72 -2.42
C VAL A 206 10.11 7.83 -3.41
N GLY A 207 9.04 7.68 -4.20
CA GLY A 207 8.56 8.75 -5.08
C GLY A 207 8.09 10.00 -4.30
N THR A 208 7.41 9.80 -3.16
CA THR A 208 7.01 10.92 -2.27
C THR A 208 8.23 11.61 -1.65
N ALA A 209 9.30 10.87 -1.34
CA ALA A 209 10.55 11.42 -0.86
C ALA A 209 11.24 12.26 -1.94
N ALA A 210 11.30 11.77 -3.18
CA ALA A 210 11.84 12.51 -4.30
C ALA A 210 11.05 13.80 -4.57
N LEU A 211 9.70 13.77 -4.40
CA LEU A 211 8.84 14.96 -4.47
C LEU A 211 9.29 16.06 -3.50
N SER A 212 9.67 15.67 -2.26
CA SER A 212 10.16 16.62 -1.25
C SER A 212 11.57 17.12 -1.54
N LEU A 213 12.47 16.24 -2.02
CA LEU A 213 13.90 16.51 -2.16
C LEU A 213 14.26 17.31 -3.42
N LEU A 214 13.51 17.12 -4.53
CA LEU A 214 13.72 17.83 -5.79
C LEU A 214 13.14 19.27 -5.79
N GLY A 215 12.39 19.66 -4.76
CA GLY A 215 11.86 21.01 -4.64
C GLY A 215 11.02 21.44 -5.85
N GLN A 216 11.49 22.40 -6.64
CA GLN A 216 10.75 22.90 -7.82
C GLN A 216 10.89 21.99 -9.05
N HIS A 217 11.86 21.09 -9.10
CA HIS A 217 12.08 20.13 -10.19
C HIS A 217 11.35 18.79 -9.96
N ASN A 218 10.29 18.78 -9.18
CA ASN A 218 9.63 17.58 -8.70
C ASN A 218 8.55 16.99 -9.63
N ALA A 219 8.36 17.52 -10.84
CA ALA A 219 7.26 17.13 -11.73
C ALA A 219 7.25 15.62 -12.05
N LEU A 220 8.42 15.03 -12.31
CA LEU A 220 8.54 13.58 -12.57
C LEU A 220 8.13 12.76 -11.34
N ALA A 221 8.61 13.16 -10.15
CA ALA A 221 8.28 12.51 -8.89
C ALA A 221 6.78 12.61 -8.60
N ALA A 222 6.15 13.78 -8.78
CA ALA A 222 4.73 13.99 -8.55
C ALA A 222 3.86 13.13 -9.47
N HIS A 223 4.05 13.23 -10.78
CA HIS A 223 3.29 12.45 -11.75
C HIS A 223 3.55 10.95 -11.59
N GLY A 224 4.82 10.55 -11.42
CA GLY A 224 5.21 9.17 -11.22
C GLY A 224 4.54 8.56 -9.99
N THR A 225 4.55 9.26 -8.85
CA THR A 225 3.94 8.80 -7.59
C THR A 225 2.43 8.61 -7.72
N VAL A 226 1.71 9.59 -8.28
CA VAL A 226 0.25 9.51 -8.47
C VAL A 226 -0.12 8.37 -9.42
N LEU A 227 0.53 8.28 -10.58
CA LEU A 227 0.31 7.19 -11.54
C LEU A 227 0.64 5.82 -10.93
N TYR A 228 1.67 5.77 -10.08
CA TYR A 228 2.03 4.54 -9.38
C TYR A 228 0.95 4.10 -8.38
N MET A 229 0.38 5.05 -7.63
CA MET A 229 -0.73 4.78 -6.72
C MET A 229 -1.94 4.23 -7.48
N MET A 230 -2.30 4.83 -8.61
CA MET A 230 -3.43 4.38 -9.45
C MET A 230 -3.17 2.98 -10.02
N ASN A 231 -2.01 2.76 -10.62
CA ASN A 231 -1.61 1.46 -11.17
C ASN A 231 -1.64 0.38 -10.09
N HIS A 232 -1.01 0.64 -8.95
CA HIS A 232 -0.98 -0.31 -7.83
C HIS A 232 -2.38 -0.64 -7.32
N SER A 233 -3.29 0.33 -7.24
CA SER A 233 -4.67 0.12 -6.84
C SER A 233 -5.38 -0.87 -7.77
N LEU A 234 -5.37 -0.61 -9.07
CA LEU A 234 -6.03 -1.46 -10.07
C LEU A 234 -5.45 -2.87 -10.12
N VAL A 235 -4.12 -2.97 -10.14
CA VAL A 235 -3.44 -4.26 -10.19
C VAL A 235 -3.72 -5.09 -8.94
N LYS A 236 -3.72 -4.49 -7.76
CA LYS A 236 -4.00 -5.21 -6.50
C LYS A 236 -5.45 -5.68 -6.40
N LEU A 237 -6.41 -4.85 -6.85
CA LEU A 237 -7.80 -5.29 -6.96
C LEU A 237 -7.89 -6.55 -7.83
N THR A 238 -7.27 -6.55 -9.01
CA THR A 238 -7.26 -7.68 -9.92
C THR A 238 -6.61 -8.92 -9.31
N LEU A 239 -5.38 -8.81 -8.79
CA LEU A 239 -4.63 -9.95 -8.28
C LEU A 239 -5.26 -10.58 -7.03
N PHE A 240 -5.83 -9.79 -6.10
CA PHE A 240 -6.52 -10.34 -4.94
C PHE A 240 -7.86 -10.98 -5.30
N LEU A 241 -8.61 -10.46 -6.28
CA LEU A 241 -9.81 -11.10 -6.78
C LEU A 241 -9.47 -12.44 -7.47
N LEU A 242 -8.37 -12.49 -8.24
CA LEU A 242 -7.88 -13.76 -8.81
C LEU A 242 -7.49 -14.76 -7.73
N ALA A 243 -6.81 -14.32 -6.66
CA ALA A 243 -6.53 -15.18 -5.52
C ALA A 243 -7.82 -15.70 -4.85
N GLY A 244 -8.87 -14.88 -4.85
CA GLY A 244 -10.21 -15.29 -4.41
C GLY A 244 -10.80 -16.40 -5.28
N VAL A 245 -10.73 -16.27 -6.61
CA VAL A 245 -11.18 -17.30 -7.53
C VAL A 245 -10.41 -18.62 -7.29
N VAL A 246 -9.09 -18.56 -7.09
CA VAL A 246 -8.29 -19.74 -6.74
C VAL A 246 -8.81 -20.35 -5.44
N TYR A 247 -8.94 -19.56 -4.37
CA TYR A 247 -9.37 -20.05 -3.07
C TYR A 247 -10.79 -20.64 -3.07
N CYS A 248 -11.75 -20.00 -3.72
CA CYS A 248 -13.11 -20.51 -3.81
C CYS A 248 -13.22 -21.89 -4.47
N ASN A 249 -12.29 -22.22 -5.36
CA ASN A 249 -12.30 -23.50 -6.08
C ASN A 249 -11.41 -24.57 -5.45
N THR A 250 -10.33 -24.16 -4.74
CA THR A 250 -9.35 -25.11 -4.20
C THR A 250 -9.39 -25.22 -2.69
N HIS A 251 -10.00 -24.25 -2.01
CA HIS A 251 -9.95 -24.07 -0.55
C HIS A 251 -8.52 -24.06 0.02
N ALA A 252 -7.54 -23.72 -0.83
CA ALA A 252 -6.13 -23.67 -0.50
C ALA A 252 -5.48 -22.37 -0.99
N LEU A 253 -4.45 -21.94 -0.28
CA LEU A 253 -3.65 -20.75 -0.61
C LEU A 253 -2.16 -21.07 -0.76
N ASP A 254 -1.71 -22.27 -0.34
CA ASP A 254 -0.32 -22.71 -0.52
C ASP A 254 -0.04 -23.00 -1.98
N LEU A 255 1.04 -22.41 -2.53
CA LEU A 255 1.41 -22.55 -3.93
C LEU A 255 1.60 -24.01 -4.34
N ASN A 256 2.05 -24.89 -3.42
CA ASN A 256 2.24 -26.29 -3.71
C ASN A 256 0.92 -27.04 -3.88
N GLN A 257 -0.12 -26.62 -3.17
CA GLN A 257 -1.46 -27.24 -3.24
C GLN A 257 -2.27 -26.76 -4.44
N ILE A 258 -2.05 -25.51 -4.88
CA ILE A 258 -2.79 -24.90 -6.01
C ILE A 258 -2.08 -25.04 -7.36
N ARG A 259 -1.02 -25.85 -7.44
CA ARG A 259 -0.24 -26.07 -8.68
C ARG A 259 -1.15 -26.45 -9.85
N GLY A 260 -0.91 -25.79 -10.98
CA GLY A 260 -1.59 -26.10 -12.23
C GLY A 260 -3.08 -25.74 -12.27
N PHE A 261 -3.62 -25.10 -11.21
CA PHE A 261 -5.04 -24.69 -11.16
C PHE A 261 -5.46 -23.81 -12.34
N GLY A 262 -4.57 -22.93 -12.79
CA GLY A 262 -4.82 -22.01 -13.91
C GLY A 262 -4.74 -22.63 -15.29
N ARG A 263 -4.28 -23.88 -15.41
CA ARG A 263 -4.17 -24.57 -16.71
C ARG A 263 -5.55 -24.72 -17.36
N GLY A 264 -5.64 -24.40 -18.66
CA GLY A 264 -6.90 -24.44 -19.39
C GLY A 264 -7.91 -23.34 -19.04
N LYS A 265 -7.51 -22.32 -18.27
CA LYS A 265 -8.35 -21.18 -17.88
C LYS A 265 -7.83 -19.87 -18.49
N PRO A 266 -8.10 -19.61 -19.78
CA PRO A 266 -7.46 -18.50 -20.50
C PRO A 266 -7.76 -17.13 -19.90
N LEU A 267 -8.97 -16.88 -19.40
CA LEU A 267 -9.33 -15.62 -18.76
C LEU A 267 -8.50 -15.37 -17.50
N LEU A 268 -8.35 -16.38 -16.63
CA LEU A 268 -7.54 -16.29 -15.43
C LEU A 268 -6.08 -15.99 -15.77
N HIS A 269 -5.57 -16.64 -16.84
CA HIS A 269 -4.21 -16.46 -17.32
C HIS A 269 -3.96 -15.04 -17.82
N ILE A 270 -4.84 -14.52 -18.70
CA ILE A 270 -4.72 -13.18 -19.26
C ILE A 270 -4.78 -12.13 -18.15
N LEU A 271 -5.75 -12.22 -17.24
CA LEU A 271 -5.91 -11.24 -16.14
C LEU A 271 -4.70 -11.27 -15.19
N PHE A 272 -4.17 -12.48 -14.90
CA PHE A 272 -2.96 -12.59 -14.08
C PHE A 272 -1.76 -11.95 -14.79
N LEU A 273 -1.54 -12.26 -16.07
CA LEU A 273 -0.43 -11.69 -16.84
C LEU A 273 -0.54 -10.16 -16.94
N CYS A 274 -1.72 -9.62 -17.23
CA CYS A 274 -1.92 -8.16 -17.27
C CYS A 274 -1.54 -7.51 -15.93
N GLY A 275 -2.01 -8.07 -14.80
CA GLY A 275 -1.67 -7.56 -13.48
C GLY A 275 -0.18 -7.74 -13.15
N ALA A 276 0.39 -8.91 -13.43
CA ALA A 276 1.79 -9.22 -13.17
C ALA A 276 2.74 -8.35 -14.02
N CYS A 277 2.50 -8.24 -15.31
CA CYS A 277 3.32 -7.40 -16.22
C CYS A 277 3.25 -5.92 -15.82
N SER A 278 2.06 -5.44 -15.45
CA SER A 278 1.91 -4.07 -14.99
C SER A 278 2.66 -3.85 -13.66
N LEU A 279 2.53 -4.77 -12.69
CA LEU A 279 3.23 -4.64 -11.40
C LEU A 279 4.75 -4.77 -11.54
N ALA A 280 5.22 -5.66 -12.41
CA ALA A 280 6.64 -5.83 -12.72
C ALA A 280 7.23 -4.60 -13.44
N GLY A 281 6.41 -3.82 -14.13
CA GLY A 281 6.86 -2.67 -14.93
C GLY A 281 7.32 -3.08 -16.34
N ILE A 282 6.58 -4.00 -16.96
CA ILE A 282 6.87 -4.39 -18.36
C ILE A 282 6.37 -3.29 -19.31
N PRO A 283 7.14 -2.92 -20.37
CA PRO A 283 6.72 -1.95 -21.36
C PRO A 283 5.34 -2.28 -21.97
N GLY A 284 4.53 -1.24 -22.22
CA GLY A 284 3.16 -1.38 -22.70
C GLY A 284 2.09 -1.34 -21.61
N PHE A 285 2.47 -1.36 -20.34
CA PHE A 285 1.56 -1.26 -19.19
C PHE A 285 1.78 0.03 -18.41
N LEU A 286 0.74 0.50 -17.70
CA LEU A 286 0.81 1.71 -16.87
C LEU A 286 1.90 1.62 -15.79
N GLY A 287 2.16 0.41 -15.29
CA GLY A 287 3.22 0.17 -14.31
C GLY A 287 4.62 0.49 -14.81
N TYR A 288 4.90 0.31 -16.11
CA TYR A 288 6.16 0.73 -16.70
C TYR A 288 6.30 2.25 -16.65
N ILE A 289 5.29 2.98 -17.11
CA ILE A 289 5.33 4.45 -17.15
C ILE A 289 5.54 5.01 -15.74
N SER A 290 4.74 4.56 -14.77
CA SER A 290 4.83 5.07 -13.42
C SER A 290 6.16 4.73 -12.72
N LYS A 291 6.68 3.50 -12.91
CA LYS A 291 8.00 3.11 -12.38
C LYS A 291 9.13 3.90 -13.01
N THR A 292 9.09 4.10 -14.32
CA THR A 292 10.11 4.87 -15.05
C THR A 292 10.14 6.31 -14.54
N LEU A 293 8.99 6.97 -14.40
CA LEU A 293 8.93 8.35 -13.90
C LEU A 293 9.50 8.48 -12.48
N VAL A 294 9.18 7.54 -11.57
CA VAL A 294 9.77 7.53 -10.22
C VAL A 294 11.26 7.22 -10.26
N HIS A 295 11.70 6.30 -11.11
CA HIS A 295 13.12 5.98 -11.26
C HIS A 295 13.90 7.18 -11.81
N GLU A 296 13.42 7.83 -12.88
CA GLU A 296 14.05 9.02 -13.43
C GLU A 296 14.15 10.16 -12.42
N SER A 297 13.13 10.33 -11.57
CA SER A 297 13.21 11.31 -10.47
C SER A 297 14.28 10.97 -9.44
N LEU A 298 14.58 9.67 -9.20
CA LEU A 298 15.71 9.27 -8.34
C LEU A 298 17.05 9.50 -9.02
N VAL A 299 17.16 9.25 -10.33
CA VAL A 299 18.37 9.53 -11.11
C VAL A 299 18.68 11.02 -11.10
N GLU A 300 17.66 11.87 -11.32
CA GLU A 300 17.78 13.32 -11.22
C GLU A 300 18.22 13.75 -9.82
N LEU A 301 17.59 13.24 -8.77
CA LEU A 301 17.95 13.50 -7.38
C LEU A 301 19.39 13.04 -7.05
N ALA A 302 19.83 11.91 -7.58
CA ALA A 302 21.19 11.41 -7.40
C ALA A 302 22.22 12.33 -8.09
N ALA A 303 21.90 12.79 -9.29
CA ALA A 303 22.74 13.71 -10.05
C ALA A 303 22.85 15.09 -9.38
N GLU A 304 21.73 15.65 -8.89
CA GLU A 304 21.71 16.96 -8.21
C GLU A 304 22.40 16.92 -6.84
N SER A 305 22.12 15.88 -6.04
CA SER A 305 22.63 15.78 -4.67
C SER A 305 24.08 15.29 -4.59
N GLY A 306 24.56 14.55 -5.58
CA GLY A 306 25.85 13.83 -5.54
C GLY A 306 25.95 12.82 -4.38
N SER A 307 24.82 12.44 -3.76
CA SER A 307 24.77 11.64 -2.55
C SER A 307 24.85 10.15 -2.84
N LEU A 308 25.86 9.48 -2.29
CA LEU A 308 25.98 8.02 -2.33
C LEU A 308 24.76 7.32 -1.72
N GLY A 309 24.10 7.93 -0.73
CA GLY A 309 22.88 7.38 -0.13
C GLY A 309 21.71 7.33 -1.11
N VAL A 310 21.53 8.38 -1.90
CA VAL A 310 20.48 8.42 -2.94
C VAL A 310 20.79 7.41 -4.04
N THR A 311 22.04 7.35 -4.52
CA THR A 311 22.48 6.33 -5.50
C THR A 311 22.26 4.90 -4.96
N ALA A 312 22.54 4.66 -3.68
CA ALA A 312 22.23 3.35 -3.08
C ALA A 312 20.74 3.03 -3.09
N VAL A 313 19.85 4.00 -2.82
CA VAL A 313 18.41 3.80 -2.90
C VAL A 313 17.96 3.55 -4.34
N GLU A 314 18.54 4.19 -5.34
CA GLU A 314 18.30 3.89 -6.75
C GLU A 314 18.60 2.42 -7.09
N TRP A 315 19.76 1.91 -6.67
CA TRP A 315 20.11 0.50 -6.86
C TRP A 315 19.16 -0.45 -6.11
N LEU A 316 18.74 -0.08 -4.89
CA LEU A 316 17.73 -0.84 -4.14
C LEU A 316 16.36 -0.83 -4.84
N PHE A 317 16.01 0.28 -5.51
CA PHE A 317 14.81 0.40 -6.31
C PHE A 317 14.82 -0.60 -7.49
N LEU A 318 15.91 -0.64 -8.26
CA LEU A 318 16.09 -1.59 -9.35
C LEU A 318 16.10 -3.04 -8.86
N PHE A 319 16.83 -3.32 -7.79
CA PHE A 319 16.87 -4.64 -7.16
C PHE A 319 15.47 -5.12 -6.70
N SER A 320 14.71 -4.26 -6.04
CA SER A 320 13.33 -4.57 -5.62
C SER A 320 12.37 -4.76 -6.79
N GLY A 321 12.64 -4.07 -7.91
CA GLY A 321 11.97 -4.30 -9.19
C GLY A 321 12.23 -5.73 -9.71
N GLY A 322 13.47 -6.21 -9.64
CA GLY A 322 13.84 -7.59 -9.95
C GLY A 322 13.16 -8.62 -9.04
N LEU A 323 13.13 -8.37 -7.72
CA LEU A 323 12.42 -9.23 -6.77
C LEU A 323 10.90 -9.24 -7.05
N THR A 324 10.34 -8.11 -7.53
CA THR A 324 8.93 -8.06 -7.95
C THR A 324 8.66 -9.02 -9.11
N ALA A 325 9.50 -9.02 -10.13
CA ALA A 325 9.40 -9.99 -11.22
C ALA A 325 9.57 -11.44 -10.72
N ALA A 326 10.48 -11.68 -9.78
CA ALA A 326 10.76 -13.00 -9.24
C ALA A 326 9.55 -13.64 -8.53
N TYR A 327 8.91 -12.93 -7.56
CA TYR A 327 7.76 -13.52 -6.87
C TYR A 327 6.52 -13.63 -7.78
N LEU A 328 6.32 -12.75 -8.76
CA LEU A 328 5.24 -12.86 -9.73
C LEU A 328 5.46 -14.05 -10.67
N THR A 329 6.68 -14.27 -11.14
CA THR A 329 7.05 -15.46 -11.93
C THR A 329 6.87 -16.73 -11.13
N LYS A 330 7.20 -16.74 -9.83
CA LYS A 330 6.96 -17.87 -8.93
C LYS A 330 5.46 -18.23 -8.86
N ILE A 331 4.58 -17.22 -8.66
CA ILE A 331 3.12 -17.44 -8.65
C ILE A 331 2.65 -17.96 -10.02
N TYR A 332 3.13 -17.33 -11.09
CA TYR A 332 2.79 -17.74 -12.46
C TYR A 332 3.17 -19.18 -12.75
N ALA A 333 4.41 -19.58 -12.43
CA ALA A 333 4.89 -20.93 -12.61
C ALA A 333 4.06 -21.95 -11.82
N ALA A 334 3.71 -21.63 -10.58
CA ALA A 334 2.88 -22.49 -9.75
C ALA A 334 1.46 -22.65 -10.33
N LEU A 335 0.79 -21.58 -10.72
CA LEU A 335 -0.60 -21.63 -11.17
C LEU A 335 -0.77 -22.17 -12.59
N PHE A 336 0.15 -21.85 -13.52
CA PHE A 336 -0.08 -22.08 -14.96
C PHE A 336 0.91 -23.08 -15.60
N TRP A 337 2.11 -23.20 -15.08
CA TRP A 337 3.14 -24.04 -15.72
C TRP A 337 3.27 -25.44 -15.11
N GLN A 338 3.24 -25.51 -13.78
CA GLN A 338 3.42 -26.79 -13.08
C GLN A 338 2.24 -27.74 -13.33
N LYS A 339 2.49 -29.06 -13.21
CA LYS A 339 1.42 -30.05 -13.29
C LYS A 339 0.48 -29.92 -12.10
N PRO A 340 -0.85 -30.17 -12.27
CA PRO A 340 -1.79 -30.14 -11.17
C PRO A 340 -1.35 -31.04 -10.01
N ALA A 341 -1.55 -30.56 -8.78
CA ALA A 341 -1.42 -31.43 -7.61
C ALA A 341 -2.48 -32.53 -7.68
N ALA A 342 -2.16 -33.73 -7.23
CA ALA A 342 -3.00 -34.93 -7.38
C ALA A 342 -4.45 -34.79 -6.82
N SER A 343 -4.75 -33.76 -6.08
CA SER A 343 -6.05 -33.49 -5.43
C SER A 343 -6.93 -32.43 -6.12
N THR A 344 -6.50 -31.76 -7.20
CA THR A 344 -7.22 -30.62 -7.80
C THR A 344 -8.18 -30.96 -8.94
N GLY A 345 -8.62 -32.20 -9.02
CA GLY A 345 -9.55 -32.71 -10.07
C GLY A 345 -11.02 -32.29 -9.91
N ARG A 346 -11.36 -31.12 -9.35
CA ARG A 346 -12.72 -30.61 -9.30
C ARG A 346 -13.09 -29.75 -10.51
N ALA A 347 -14.23 -30.07 -11.13
CA ALA A 347 -14.80 -29.33 -12.23
C ALA A 347 -15.10 -27.86 -11.82
N TRP A 348 -14.93 -26.96 -12.77
CA TRP A 348 -15.20 -25.53 -12.64
C TRP A 348 -16.68 -25.28 -12.38
N GLY A 349 -17.05 -24.90 -11.19
CA GLY A 349 -18.37 -24.37 -10.87
C GLY A 349 -18.26 -22.89 -10.57
N THR A 350 -19.01 -22.05 -11.28
CA THR A 350 -19.32 -20.70 -10.80
C THR A 350 -20.08 -20.84 -9.48
N PRO A 351 -19.71 -20.14 -8.38
CA PRO A 351 -20.55 -20.16 -7.19
C PRO A 351 -21.91 -19.63 -7.56
N ALA A 352 -22.95 -20.43 -7.36
CA ALA A 352 -24.31 -19.96 -7.44
C ALA A 352 -24.47 -18.75 -6.50
N THR A 353 -24.97 -17.67 -7.05
CA THR A 353 -25.38 -16.48 -6.29
C THR A 353 -26.44 -16.89 -5.27
N THR A 354 -26.06 -17.01 -4.00
CA THR A 354 -26.99 -17.04 -2.86
C THR A 354 -26.80 -15.80 -2.00
#